data_f4763b342bfcc707ca427aa40d7e4eac
#
_entry.id   f4763b342bfcc707ca427aa40d7e4eac
#
_cell.length_a   1.000
_cell.length_b   1.000
_cell.length_c   1.000
_cell.angle_alpha   90.00
_cell.angle_beta   90.00
_cell.angle_gamma   90.00
#
_symmetry.space_group_name_H-M   'P 1'
#
loop_
_entity.id
_entity.type
_entity.pdbx_description
1 polymer ?
#
loop_
_entity_poly.entity_id
_entity_poly.type
_entity_poly.pdbx_seq_one_letter_code
_entity_poly.pdbx_strand_id
1 'polypeptide(L)'
;KRRSVPVGSQALQAVQQWMALRQAHVHDPNQAALFVGRHGTRLSADAVRQRLKRRAALAGVATPVHPHMLRHSFASHLLQSSGDMRAVQELLGHASISTTQVYTRLDFSHLAQVYDAAHPRAHKK
;
A
#
# COMPACT_ATOMS: atom_id res chain seq x y z
N LYS A 1 -14.99 -3.79 2.90
CA LYS A 1 -15.22 -3.28 1.56
C LYS A 1 -14.00 -3.54 0.68
N ARG A 2 -14.20 -4.30 -0.37
CA ARG A 2 -13.11 -4.62 -1.29
C ARG A 2 -12.82 -3.46 -2.22
N ARG A 3 -11.53 -3.21 -2.43
CA ARG A 3 -11.05 -2.21 -3.37
C ARG A 3 -9.88 -2.77 -4.13
N SER A 4 -9.76 -2.39 -5.40
CA SER A 4 -8.60 -2.73 -6.22
C SER A 4 -7.75 -1.48 -6.38
N VAL A 5 -6.48 -1.61 -6.03
CA VAL A 5 -5.53 -0.50 -6.13
C VAL A 5 -4.26 -1.00 -6.79
N PRO A 6 -3.57 -0.16 -7.56
CA PRO A 6 -2.27 -0.54 -8.11
C PRO A 6 -1.20 -0.58 -7.03
N VAL A 7 -0.18 -1.39 -7.26
CA VAL A 7 0.95 -1.52 -6.35
C VAL A 7 2.20 -1.02 -7.08
N GLY A 8 2.86 -0.03 -6.50
CA GLY A 8 4.10 0.51 -7.06
C GLY A 8 5.25 -0.48 -6.94
N SER A 9 6.33 -0.21 -7.66
CA SER A 9 7.46 -1.13 -7.77
C SER A 9 8.14 -1.42 -6.43
N GLN A 10 8.31 -0.41 -5.59
CA GLN A 10 8.95 -0.58 -4.28
C GLN A 10 8.09 -1.43 -3.34
N ALA A 11 6.78 -1.17 -3.32
CA ALA A 11 5.85 -1.97 -2.51
C ALA A 11 5.78 -3.40 -3.03
N LEU A 12 5.79 -3.58 -4.35
CA LEU A 12 5.78 -4.92 -4.96
C LEU A 12 7.01 -5.72 -4.56
N GLN A 13 8.19 -5.12 -4.56
CA GLN A 13 9.41 -5.77 -4.12
C GLN A 13 9.30 -6.22 -2.66
N ALA A 14 8.78 -5.35 -1.79
CA ALA A 14 8.59 -5.68 -0.38
C ALA A 14 7.61 -6.84 -0.20
N VAL A 15 6.51 -6.84 -0.96
CA VAL A 15 5.52 -7.94 -0.92
C VAL A 15 6.15 -9.24 -1.41
N GLN A 16 6.93 -9.19 -2.48
CA GLN A 16 7.60 -10.38 -3.00
C GLN A 16 8.57 -10.98 -1.98
N GLN A 17 9.32 -10.14 -1.28
CA GLN A 17 10.21 -10.59 -0.20
C GLN A 17 9.41 -11.24 0.93
N TRP A 18 8.29 -10.63 1.31
CA TRP A 18 7.42 -11.21 2.32
C TRP A 18 6.84 -12.55 1.89
N MET A 19 6.42 -12.68 0.62
CA MET A 19 5.85 -13.92 0.11
C MET A 19 6.83 -15.08 0.19
N ALA A 20 8.12 -14.81 0.01
CA ALA A 20 9.15 -15.83 0.16
C ALA A 20 9.28 -16.33 1.60
N LEU A 21 9.00 -15.47 2.58
CA LEU A 21 9.10 -15.78 4.01
C LEU A 21 7.78 -16.27 4.61
N ARG A 22 6.67 -15.97 3.95
CA ARG A 22 5.32 -16.15 4.47
C ARG A 22 5.04 -17.58 4.91
N GLN A 23 5.50 -18.56 4.17
CA GLN A 23 5.22 -19.96 4.46
C GLN A 23 5.77 -20.40 5.81
N ALA A 24 6.87 -19.81 6.26
CA ALA A 24 7.44 -20.10 7.57
C ALA A 24 6.57 -19.57 8.73
N HIS A 25 5.68 -18.63 8.44
CA HIS A 25 4.82 -17.98 9.43
C HIS A 25 3.37 -18.47 9.39
N VAL A 26 2.98 -19.17 8.34
CA VAL A 26 1.61 -19.67 8.16
C VAL A 26 1.53 -21.10 8.68
N HIS A 27 0.59 -21.35 9.60
CA HIS A 27 0.38 -22.68 10.18
C HIS A 27 -0.64 -23.50 9.39
N ASP A 28 -1.63 -22.83 8.79
CA ASP A 28 -2.66 -23.46 7.99
C ASP A 28 -2.37 -23.20 6.50
N PRO A 29 -2.14 -24.25 5.69
CA PRO A 29 -1.86 -24.06 4.27
C PRO A 29 -3.01 -23.41 3.50
N ASN A 30 -4.23 -23.39 4.06
CA ASN A 30 -5.39 -22.76 3.46
C ASN A 30 -5.56 -21.29 3.87
N GLN A 31 -4.63 -20.73 4.64
CA GLN A 31 -4.71 -19.33 5.04
C GLN A 31 -4.62 -18.41 3.83
N ALA A 32 -5.70 -17.69 3.55
CA ALA A 32 -5.81 -16.82 2.36
C ALA A 32 -5.23 -15.43 2.58
N ALA A 33 -5.05 -14.99 3.82
CA ALA A 33 -4.56 -13.65 4.10
C ALA A 33 -3.11 -13.48 3.65
N LEU A 34 -2.82 -12.40 2.94
CA LEU A 34 -1.45 -12.09 2.53
C LEU A 34 -0.56 -11.80 3.74
N PHE A 35 -1.04 -10.97 4.65
CA PHE A 35 -0.29 -10.61 5.85
C PHE A 35 -0.83 -11.35 7.06
N VAL A 36 0.05 -12.07 7.73
CA VAL A 36 -0.28 -12.86 8.91
C VAL A 36 0.60 -12.41 10.08
N GLY A 37 0.05 -12.55 11.28
CA GLY A 37 0.79 -12.28 12.50
C GLY A 37 1.57 -13.50 12.99
N ARG A 38 2.15 -13.39 14.18
CA ARG A 38 2.95 -14.47 14.77
C ARG A 38 2.18 -15.76 15.03
N HIS A 39 0.85 -15.68 15.10
CA HIS A 39 -0.01 -16.85 15.29
C HIS A 39 -0.43 -17.50 13.96
N GLY A 40 0.07 -17.00 12.84
CA GLY A 40 -0.24 -17.55 11.53
C GLY A 40 -1.63 -17.20 11.02
N THR A 41 -2.33 -16.28 11.66
CA THR A 41 -3.66 -15.81 11.26
C THR A 41 -3.59 -14.40 10.70
N ARG A 42 -4.66 -13.99 10.00
CA ARG A 42 -4.77 -12.66 9.37
C ARG A 42 -4.35 -11.56 10.34
N LEU A 43 -3.50 -10.68 9.87
CA LEU A 43 -3.08 -9.50 10.62
C LEU A 43 -4.28 -8.56 10.78
N SER A 44 -4.60 -8.18 12.01
CA SER A 44 -5.70 -7.25 12.29
C SER A 44 -5.32 -5.82 11.93
N ALA A 45 -6.33 -4.97 11.72
CA ALA A 45 -6.10 -3.54 11.49
C ALA A 45 -5.39 -2.90 12.69
N ASP A 46 -5.72 -3.33 13.89
CA ASP A 46 -5.06 -2.83 15.09
C ASP A 46 -3.58 -3.23 15.13
N ALA A 47 -3.27 -4.47 14.77
CA ALA A 47 -1.90 -4.92 14.69
C ALA A 47 -1.10 -4.13 13.65
N VAL A 48 -1.71 -3.78 12.51
CA VAL A 48 -1.08 -2.92 11.49
C VAL A 48 -0.74 -1.55 12.09
N ARG A 49 -1.70 -0.94 12.80
CA ARG A 49 -1.47 0.35 13.46
C ARG A 49 -0.34 0.29 14.47
N GLN A 50 -0.29 -0.75 15.28
CA GLN A 50 0.76 -0.93 16.28
C GLN A 50 2.14 -1.10 15.64
N ARG A 51 2.22 -1.90 14.60
CA ARG A 51 3.49 -2.12 13.88
C ARG A 51 3.98 -0.85 13.21
N LEU A 52 3.06 -0.08 12.61
CA LEU A 52 3.42 1.18 11.97
C LEU A 52 3.94 2.20 12.99
N LYS A 53 3.27 2.31 14.13
CA LYS A 53 3.68 3.18 15.23
C LYS A 53 5.09 2.82 15.72
N ARG A 54 5.33 1.54 15.93
CA ARG A 54 6.64 1.04 16.37
C ARG A 54 7.72 1.33 15.32
N ARG A 55 7.42 1.09 14.06
CA ARG A 55 8.37 1.33 12.97
C ARG A 55 8.72 2.81 12.86
N ALA A 56 7.74 3.68 12.99
CA ALA A 56 7.96 5.12 12.97
C ALA A 56 8.86 5.57 14.12
N ALA A 57 8.62 5.06 15.32
CA ALA A 57 9.45 5.36 16.49
C ALA A 57 10.90 4.91 16.27
N LEU A 58 11.10 3.71 15.73
CA LEU A 58 12.43 3.20 15.42
C LEU A 58 13.14 4.03 14.34
N ALA A 59 12.39 4.62 13.44
CA ALA A 59 12.91 5.49 12.39
C ALA A 59 13.18 6.92 12.86
N GLY A 60 12.91 7.23 14.12
CA GLY A 60 13.16 8.55 14.69
C GLY A 60 12.08 9.58 14.37
N VAL A 61 10.89 9.15 13.96
CA VAL A 61 9.77 10.05 13.71
C VAL A 61 9.18 10.50 15.04
N ALA A 62 9.14 11.81 15.27
CA ALA A 62 8.73 12.36 16.55
C ALA A 62 7.24 12.26 16.82
N THR A 63 6.42 12.29 15.76
CA THR A 63 4.97 12.20 15.88
C THR A 63 4.47 10.78 15.64
N PRO A 64 3.40 10.36 16.33
CA PRO A 64 2.79 9.06 16.05
C PRO A 64 2.32 9.00 14.59
N VAL A 65 2.59 7.86 13.93
CA VAL A 65 2.19 7.65 12.55
C VAL A 65 1.08 6.60 12.51
N HIS A 66 0.02 6.89 11.76
CA HIS A 66 -1.10 5.96 11.55
C HIS A 66 -1.45 5.90 10.06
N PRO A 67 -2.21 4.86 9.62
CA PRO A 67 -2.45 4.64 8.19
C PRO A 67 -3.08 5.84 7.46
N HIS A 68 -3.99 6.57 8.09
CA HIS A 68 -4.60 7.75 7.48
C HIS A 68 -3.58 8.84 7.15
N MET A 69 -2.58 9.03 8.00
CA MET A 69 -1.50 9.99 7.73
C MET A 69 -0.70 9.59 6.51
N LEU A 70 -0.40 8.30 6.38
CA LEU A 70 0.31 7.80 5.19
C LEU A 70 -0.51 8.00 3.94
N ARG A 71 -1.82 7.70 4.00
CA ARG A 71 -2.72 7.90 2.88
C ARG A 71 -2.77 9.38 2.48
N HIS A 72 -2.90 10.28 3.43
CA HIS A 72 -2.95 11.71 3.18
C HIS A 72 -1.63 12.22 2.58
N SER A 73 -0.52 11.82 3.16
CA SER A 73 0.81 12.18 2.67
C SER A 73 1.04 11.68 1.25
N PHE A 74 0.66 10.44 0.98
CA PHE A 74 0.75 9.86 -0.35
C PHE A 74 -0.07 10.68 -1.37
N ALA A 75 -1.32 10.97 -1.04
CA ALA A 75 -2.20 11.74 -1.92
C ALA A 75 -1.63 13.13 -2.20
N SER A 76 -1.13 13.81 -1.18
CA SER A 76 -0.56 15.15 -1.32
C SER A 76 0.68 15.16 -2.21
N HIS A 77 1.59 14.22 -1.97
CA HIS A 77 2.81 14.10 -2.78
C HIS A 77 2.50 13.76 -4.23
N LEU A 78 1.59 12.83 -4.44
CA LEU A 78 1.22 12.41 -5.78
C LEU A 78 0.54 13.53 -6.56
N LEU A 79 -0.35 14.29 -5.90
CA LEU A 79 -1.00 15.43 -6.50
C LEU A 79 -0.01 16.53 -6.87
N GLN A 80 0.92 16.85 -5.98
CA GLN A 80 1.95 17.86 -6.23
C GLN A 80 2.86 17.46 -7.38
N SER A 81 3.19 16.19 -7.49
CA SER A 81 4.13 15.71 -8.50
C SER A 81 3.46 15.50 -9.87
N SER A 82 2.24 15.00 -9.89
CA SER A 82 1.55 14.67 -11.14
C SER A 82 0.58 15.75 -11.61
N GLY A 83 0.02 16.54 -10.68
CA GLY A 83 -1.03 17.49 -10.99
C GLY A 83 -2.34 16.84 -11.44
N ASP A 84 -2.47 15.53 -11.33
CA ASP A 84 -3.60 14.77 -11.83
C ASP A 84 -4.45 14.24 -10.68
N MET A 85 -5.49 14.99 -10.33
CA MET A 85 -6.41 14.64 -9.25
C MET A 85 -7.13 13.32 -9.52
N ARG A 86 -7.46 13.04 -10.77
CA ARG A 86 -8.16 11.81 -11.13
C ARG A 86 -7.28 10.59 -10.90
N ALA A 87 -6.02 10.64 -11.32
CA ALA A 87 -5.07 9.57 -11.08
C ALA A 87 -4.87 9.32 -9.58
N VAL A 88 -4.79 10.39 -8.79
CA VAL A 88 -4.68 10.28 -7.33
C VAL A 88 -5.90 9.56 -6.75
N GLN A 89 -7.10 9.94 -7.14
CA GLN A 89 -8.32 9.30 -6.67
C GLN A 89 -8.38 7.83 -7.06
N GLU A 90 -7.99 7.50 -8.26
CA GLU A 90 -7.95 6.11 -8.73
C GLU A 90 -6.93 5.28 -7.95
N LEU A 91 -5.74 5.81 -7.70
CA LEU A 91 -4.71 5.12 -6.93
C LEU A 91 -5.13 4.87 -5.49
N LEU A 92 -5.96 5.74 -4.92
CA LEU A 92 -6.48 5.57 -3.57
C LEU A 92 -7.66 4.58 -3.51
N GLY A 93 -8.14 4.10 -4.65
CA GLY A 93 -9.26 3.16 -4.68
C GLY A 93 -10.56 3.79 -4.21
N HIS A 94 -10.83 5.03 -4.60
CA HIS A 94 -12.02 5.77 -4.16
C HIS A 94 -13.30 5.09 -4.62
N ALA A 95 -14.16 4.74 -3.67
CA ALA A 95 -15.42 4.07 -3.96
C ALA A 95 -16.43 4.98 -4.69
N SER A 96 -16.22 6.28 -4.68
CA SER A 96 -17.08 7.27 -5.35
C SER A 96 -16.82 7.39 -6.84
N ILE A 97 -15.72 6.85 -7.34
CA ILE A 97 -15.49 6.80 -8.78
C ILE A 97 -16.36 5.67 -9.33
N SER A 98 -17.18 6.02 -10.27
CA SER A 98 -18.18 5.19 -10.91
C SER A 98 -18.02 3.68 -10.70
N THR A 99 -19.02 3.06 -10.10
CA THR A 99 -19.07 1.62 -9.85
C THR A 99 -19.06 0.78 -11.13
N THR A 100 -19.24 1.42 -12.28
CA THR A 100 -19.24 0.73 -13.57
C THR A 100 -17.86 0.71 -14.23
N GLN A 101 -16.88 1.37 -13.65
CA GLN A 101 -15.55 1.44 -14.23
C GLN A 101 -14.78 0.16 -13.93
N VAL A 102 -14.56 -0.66 -14.96
CA VAL A 102 -13.76 -1.87 -14.86
C VAL A 102 -12.32 -1.51 -15.20
N TYR A 103 -11.41 -1.72 -14.27
CA TYR A 103 -10.00 -1.50 -14.52
C TYR A 103 -9.41 -2.66 -15.30
N THR A 104 -8.77 -2.35 -16.42
CA THR A 104 -8.00 -3.31 -17.16
C THR A 104 -6.61 -3.45 -16.55
N ARG A 105 -5.89 -4.50 -16.93
CA ARG A 105 -4.50 -4.70 -16.53
C ARG A 105 -3.61 -3.52 -16.98
N LEU A 106 -3.92 -2.93 -18.13
CA LEU A 106 -3.20 -1.78 -18.67
C LEU A 106 -3.41 -0.54 -17.82
N ASP A 107 -4.63 -0.33 -17.32
CA ASP A 107 -4.94 0.79 -16.44
C ASP A 107 -4.12 0.74 -15.16
N PHE A 108 -4.02 -0.43 -14.53
CA PHE A 108 -3.22 -0.60 -13.34
C PHE A 108 -1.73 -0.39 -13.61
N SER A 109 -1.23 -0.84 -14.74
CA SER A 109 0.16 -0.61 -15.14
C SER A 109 0.45 0.88 -15.30
N HIS A 110 -0.47 1.61 -15.93
CA HIS A 110 -0.35 3.06 -16.10
C HIS A 110 -0.34 3.78 -14.75
N LEU A 111 -1.26 3.43 -13.86
CA LEU A 111 -1.34 4.03 -12.53
C LEU A 111 -0.09 3.73 -11.70
N ALA A 112 0.45 2.53 -11.80
CA ALA A 112 1.69 2.16 -11.14
C ALA A 112 2.87 2.99 -11.67
N GLN A 113 2.92 3.25 -12.98
CA GLN A 113 3.94 4.10 -13.57
C GLN A 113 3.84 5.54 -13.07
N VAL A 114 2.62 6.09 -12.97
CA VAL A 114 2.39 7.42 -12.42
C VAL A 114 2.88 7.48 -10.97
N TYR A 115 2.55 6.48 -10.18
CA TYR A 115 3.00 6.37 -8.80
C TYR A 115 4.52 6.33 -8.71
N ASP A 116 5.16 5.46 -9.47
CA ASP A 116 6.61 5.30 -9.43
C ASP A 116 7.34 6.58 -9.83
N ALA A 117 6.82 7.29 -10.84
CA ALA A 117 7.41 8.56 -11.28
C ALA A 117 7.30 9.65 -10.21
N ALA A 118 6.23 9.64 -9.42
CA ALA A 118 5.98 10.65 -8.39
C ALA A 118 6.56 10.29 -7.02
N HIS A 119 6.84 9.01 -6.77
CA HIS A 119 7.26 8.53 -5.45
C HIS A 119 8.67 8.99 -5.13
N PRO A 120 8.91 9.62 -3.95
CA PRO A 120 10.24 10.12 -3.60
C PRO A 120 11.34 9.07 -3.64
N ARG A 121 11.05 7.84 -3.27
CA ARG A 121 12.01 6.73 -3.28
C ARG A 121 12.42 6.30 -4.68
N ALA A 122 11.52 6.45 -5.66
CA ALA A 122 11.81 6.07 -7.04
C ALA A 122 12.89 6.97 -7.67
N HIS A 123 13.06 8.18 -7.14
CA HIS A 123 14.05 9.14 -7.61
C HIS A 123 15.33 9.16 -6.76
N LYS A 124 15.46 8.24 -5.83
CA LYS A 124 16.64 8.15 -4.98
C LYS A 124 17.79 7.55 -5.78
N LYS A 125 18.86 8.31 -5.89
CA LYS A 125 20.07 7.87 -6.56
C LYS A 125 20.92 6.98 -5.67
#